data_9f869453ddc53bf778f6f21a8f919eba
#
_entry.id   9f869453ddc53bf778f6f21a8f919eba
#
_cell.length_a   1.000
_cell.length_b   1.000
_cell.length_c   1.000
_cell.angle_alpha   90.00
_cell.angle_beta   90.00
_cell.angle_gamma   90.00
#
_symmetry.space_group_name_H-M   'P 1'
#
loop_
_entity.id
_entity.type
_entity.pdbx_description
1 polymer ?
#
loop_
_entity_poly.entity_id
_entity_poly.type
_entity_poly.pdbx_seq_one_letter_code
_entity_poly.pdbx_strand_id
1 'polypeptide(L)'
;DKDIVYHAFEVLYWCGIRLGELLALTVEDFDFDKGTLTINKSLQRHHGENEITSPKTEKSNRTIQMPDFLVQEMKDFISRNYGMEKDDRVFQITKNALHREMTRGSNLAGVKRIRIHDLRHSHVSLLIDMGLSAVAVANRVGHESIDITYRYAHLFPTQEKEIAKKLNFERGESNHEN
;
A
#
# COMPACT_ATOMS: atom_id res chain seq x y z
N ASP A 1 -11.39 -2.54 19.05
CA ASP A 1 -10.98 -3.90 18.71
C ASP A 1 -9.56 -3.88 18.14
N LYS A 2 -8.62 -4.59 18.79
CA LYS A 2 -7.19 -4.55 18.38
C LYS A 2 -6.95 -5.31 17.08
N ASP A 3 -7.76 -6.27 16.77
CA ASP A 3 -7.63 -7.12 15.59
C ASP A 3 -7.89 -6.32 14.30
N ILE A 4 -8.97 -5.55 14.25
CA ILE A 4 -9.27 -4.67 13.10
C ILE A 4 -8.18 -3.62 12.87
N VAL A 5 -7.57 -3.10 13.95
CA VAL A 5 -6.48 -2.10 13.87
C VAL A 5 -5.22 -2.72 13.30
N TYR A 6 -4.86 -3.92 13.73
CA TYR A 6 -3.71 -4.65 13.22
C TYR A 6 -3.84 -4.84 11.71
N HIS A 7 -4.93 -5.43 11.25
CA HIS A 7 -5.15 -5.66 9.82
C HIS A 7 -5.26 -4.36 9.00
N ALA A 8 -5.81 -3.30 9.59
CA ALA A 8 -5.83 -1.99 8.95
C ALA A 8 -4.41 -1.45 8.69
N PHE A 9 -3.49 -1.58 9.64
CA PHE A 9 -2.11 -1.15 9.46
C PHE A 9 -1.33 -2.06 8.50
N GLU A 10 -1.56 -3.38 8.54
CA GLU A 10 -0.98 -4.32 7.57
C GLU A 10 -1.36 -3.96 6.13
N VAL A 11 -2.65 -3.75 5.87
CA VAL A 11 -3.13 -3.37 4.53
C VAL A 11 -2.58 -2.00 4.11
N LEU A 12 -2.55 -1.00 5.01
CA LEU A 12 -1.97 0.32 4.72
C LEU A 12 -0.50 0.23 4.33
N TYR A 13 0.28 -0.57 5.05
CA TYR A 13 1.71 -0.70 4.81
C TYR A 13 2.01 -1.56 3.57
N TRP A 14 1.48 -2.78 3.50
CA TRP A 14 1.83 -3.74 2.45
C TRP A 14 1.16 -3.48 1.10
N CYS A 15 0.04 -2.76 1.10
CA CYS A 15 -0.62 -2.33 -0.14
C CYS A 15 -0.32 -0.87 -0.53
N GLY A 16 0.21 -0.07 0.39
CA GLY A 16 0.56 1.32 0.14
C GLY A 16 -0.64 2.21 -0.21
N ILE A 17 -1.85 1.84 0.24
CA ILE A 17 -3.08 2.56 -0.07
C ILE A 17 -3.29 3.78 0.83
N ARG A 18 -4.19 4.69 0.42
CA ARG A 18 -4.55 5.86 1.22
C ARG A 18 -5.52 5.47 2.34
N LEU A 19 -5.49 6.20 3.46
CA LEU A 19 -6.40 5.94 4.59
C LEU A 19 -7.87 5.98 4.18
N GLY A 20 -8.27 6.92 3.31
CA GLY A 20 -9.64 6.99 2.82
C GLY A 20 -10.02 5.79 1.94
N GLU A 21 -9.08 5.28 1.14
CA GLU A 21 -9.25 4.05 0.36
C GLU A 21 -9.45 2.86 1.29
N LEU A 22 -8.59 2.67 2.31
CA LEU A 22 -8.72 1.60 3.30
C LEU A 22 -10.12 1.60 3.94
N LEU A 23 -10.58 2.76 4.44
CA LEU A 23 -11.86 2.87 5.16
C LEU A 23 -13.08 2.65 4.26
N ALA A 24 -12.91 2.68 2.93
CA ALA A 24 -13.96 2.39 1.96
C ALA A 24 -13.97 0.95 1.48
N LEU A 25 -12.92 0.15 1.76
CA LEU A 25 -12.84 -1.25 1.31
C LEU A 25 -14.00 -2.08 1.83
N THR A 26 -14.62 -2.81 0.91
CA THR A 26 -15.67 -3.80 1.17
C THR A 26 -15.14 -5.21 0.96
N VAL A 27 -15.90 -6.21 1.36
CA VAL A 27 -15.51 -7.62 1.19
C VAL A 27 -15.29 -7.97 -0.29
N GLU A 28 -16.12 -7.44 -1.19
CA GLU A 28 -16.02 -7.69 -2.64
C GLU A 28 -14.76 -7.13 -3.30
N ASP A 29 -14.07 -6.17 -2.65
CA ASP A 29 -12.81 -5.62 -3.17
C ASP A 29 -11.63 -6.61 -3.06
N PHE A 30 -11.78 -7.67 -2.24
CA PHE A 30 -10.78 -8.71 -2.05
C PHE A 30 -11.10 -9.94 -2.91
N ASP A 31 -10.30 -10.21 -3.93
CA ASP A 31 -10.34 -11.46 -4.68
C ASP A 31 -9.26 -12.41 -4.12
N PHE A 32 -9.66 -13.27 -3.19
CA PHE A 32 -8.74 -14.18 -2.52
C PHE A 32 -8.24 -15.31 -3.42
N ASP A 33 -8.96 -15.64 -4.48
CA ASP A 33 -8.54 -16.69 -5.43
C ASP A 33 -7.43 -16.17 -6.34
N LYS A 34 -7.51 -14.88 -6.74
CA LYS A 34 -6.47 -14.21 -7.52
C LYS A 34 -5.43 -13.52 -6.64
N GLY A 35 -5.65 -13.39 -5.34
CA GLY A 35 -4.78 -12.66 -4.43
C GLY A 35 -4.74 -11.16 -4.70
N THR A 36 -5.83 -10.56 -5.21
CA THR A 36 -5.87 -9.16 -5.62
C THR A 36 -6.78 -8.31 -4.74
N LEU A 37 -6.44 -7.01 -4.66
CA LEU A 37 -7.22 -5.98 -4.00
C LEU A 37 -7.58 -4.89 -4.99
N THR A 38 -8.87 -4.62 -5.15
CA THR A 38 -9.41 -3.55 -6.01
C THR A 38 -9.62 -2.28 -5.20
N ILE A 39 -9.08 -1.17 -5.70
CA ILE A 39 -9.18 0.15 -5.07
C ILE A 39 -9.90 1.08 -6.04
N ASN A 40 -11.19 1.31 -5.82
CA ASN A 40 -12.08 2.06 -6.71
C ASN A 40 -12.96 3.07 -5.97
N LYS A 41 -12.76 3.24 -4.65
CA LYS A 41 -13.56 4.12 -3.80
C LYS A 41 -12.74 4.68 -2.63
N SER A 42 -13.21 5.77 -2.03
CA SER A 42 -12.56 6.41 -0.90
C SER A 42 -13.60 7.00 0.04
N LEU A 43 -13.44 6.77 1.35
CA LEU A 43 -14.27 7.37 2.39
C LEU A 43 -13.73 8.76 2.72
N GLN A 44 -14.56 9.78 2.50
CA GLN A 44 -14.29 11.17 2.86
C GLN A 44 -15.30 11.65 3.89
N ARG A 45 -14.96 12.71 4.62
CA ARG A 45 -15.91 13.37 5.53
C ARG A 45 -16.28 14.73 4.93
N HIS A 46 -17.53 14.87 4.50
CA HIS A 46 -18.11 16.10 4.01
C HIS A 46 -19.19 16.57 4.98
N HIS A 47 -19.18 17.85 5.35
CA HIS A 47 -20.19 18.47 6.25
C HIS A 47 -20.50 17.67 7.54
N GLY A 48 -19.51 16.93 8.05
CA GLY A 48 -19.67 16.13 9.27
C GLY A 48 -20.14 14.67 9.03
N GLU A 49 -20.54 14.33 7.82
CA GLU A 49 -20.99 12.99 7.42
C GLU A 49 -19.90 12.22 6.65
N ASN A 50 -19.92 10.90 6.75
CA ASN A 50 -19.05 10.03 6.00
C ASN A 50 -19.68 9.74 4.63
N GLU A 51 -18.96 10.06 3.57
CA GLU A 51 -19.39 9.82 2.20
C GLU A 51 -18.36 8.94 1.48
N ILE A 52 -18.84 7.91 0.80
CA ILE A 52 -18.01 7.09 -0.09
C ILE A 52 -18.07 7.72 -1.49
N THR A 53 -16.93 8.16 -1.97
CA THR A 53 -16.81 8.79 -3.30
C THR A 53 -15.97 7.90 -4.22
N SER A 54 -16.27 7.97 -5.52
CA SER A 54 -15.35 7.45 -6.53
C SER A 54 -14.03 8.23 -6.51
N PRO A 55 -12.92 7.62 -6.93
CA PRO A 55 -11.64 8.31 -7.03
C PRO A 55 -11.72 9.50 -7.99
N LYS A 56 -10.99 10.57 -7.67
CA LYS A 56 -10.97 11.80 -8.47
C LYS A 56 -10.36 11.62 -9.87
N THR A 57 -9.56 10.57 -10.09
CA THR A 57 -8.87 10.28 -11.35
C THR A 57 -8.94 8.81 -11.70
N GLU A 58 -8.92 8.49 -12.98
CA GLU A 58 -8.90 7.10 -13.48
C GLU A 58 -7.71 6.30 -12.94
N LYS A 59 -6.54 6.93 -12.80
CA LYS A 59 -5.33 6.28 -12.23
C LYS A 59 -5.46 5.90 -10.77
N SER A 60 -6.44 6.45 -10.06
CA SER A 60 -6.75 6.04 -8.69
C SER A 60 -7.52 4.74 -8.64
N ASN A 61 -8.25 4.39 -9.73
CA ASN A 61 -8.84 3.06 -9.91
C ASN A 61 -7.74 2.09 -10.29
N ARG A 62 -7.47 1.13 -9.44
CA ARG A 62 -6.43 0.14 -9.67
C ARG A 62 -6.71 -1.15 -8.94
N THR A 63 -6.21 -2.24 -9.50
CA THR A 63 -6.15 -3.53 -8.83
C THR A 63 -4.68 -3.86 -8.58
N ILE A 64 -4.36 -4.23 -7.36
CA ILE A 64 -2.99 -4.57 -6.96
C ILE A 64 -2.93 -6.03 -6.48
N GLN A 65 -1.79 -6.69 -6.75
CA GLN A 65 -1.50 -7.99 -6.18
C GLN A 65 -1.10 -7.82 -4.73
N MET A 66 -1.74 -8.56 -3.81
CA MET A 66 -1.34 -8.63 -2.41
C MET A 66 -0.24 -9.68 -2.22
N PRO A 67 0.66 -9.51 -1.22
CA PRO A 67 1.52 -10.59 -0.79
C PRO A 67 0.71 -11.78 -0.26
N ASP A 68 1.17 -13.01 -0.50
CA ASP A 68 0.42 -14.23 -0.15
C ASP A 68 0.07 -14.32 1.34
N PHE A 69 0.98 -13.92 2.22
CA PHE A 69 0.71 -13.87 3.65
C PHE A 69 -0.45 -12.93 4.00
N LEU A 70 -0.53 -11.75 3.34
CA LEU A 70 -1.60 -10.78 3.57
C LEU A 70 -2.93 -11.28 3.02
N VAL A 71 -2.92 -12.01 1.89
CA VAL A 71 -4.11 -12.70 1.35
C VAL A 71 -4.68 -13.65 2.39
N GLN A 72 -3.82 -14.48 2.99
CA GLN A 72 -4.25 -15.44 4.00
C GLN A 72 -4.76 -14.76 5.27
N GLU A 73 -4.02 -13.78 5.80
CA GLU A 73 -4.42 -13.02 6.98
C GLU A 73 -5.76 -12.31 6.79
N MET A 74 -5.98 -11.64 5.65
CA MET A 74 -7.23 -10.95 5.36
C MET A 74 -8.40 -11.91 5.15
N LYS A 75 -8.16 -13.06 4.52
CA LYS A 75 -9.16 -14.12 4.38
C LYS A 75 -9.62 -14.64 5.74
N ASP A 76 -8.67 -14.93 6.63
CA ASP A 76 -8.95 -15.40 7.98
C ASP A 76 -9.65 -14.31 8.82
N PHE A 77 -9.23 -13.05 8.71
CA PHE A 77 -9.84 -11.92 9.40
C PHE A 77 -11.30 -11.73 8.98
N ILE A 78 -11.59 -11.69 7.69
CA ILE A 78 -12.95 -11.50 7.18
C ILE A 78 -13.84 -12.71 7.54
N SER A 79 -13.32 -13.94 7.43
CA SER A 79 -14.08 -15.14 7.75
C SER A 79 -14.51 -15.24 9.22
N ARG A 80 -13.73 -14.65 10.14
CA ARG A 80 -14.06 -14.58 11.58
C ARG A 80 -15.14 -13.55 11.92
N ASN A 81 -15.40 -12.61 11.02
CA ASN A 81 -16.45 -11.59 11.18
C ASN A 81 -17.76 -12.12 10.57
N TYR A 82 -18.49 -12.95 11.32
CA TYR A 82 -19.75 -13.57 10.88
C TYR A 82 -20.78 -12.52 10.45
N GLY A 83 -21.48 -12.79 9.33
CA GLY A 83 -22.59 -11.98 8.84
C GLY A 83 -22.16 -10.76 8.03
N MET A 84 -20.90 -10.63 7.63
CA MET A 84 -20.50 -9.60 6.67
C MET A 84 -21.02 -9.93 5.28
N GLU A 85 -21.75 -9.00 4.70
CA GLU A 85 -22.20 -9.04 3.29
C GLU A 85 -21.07 -8.54 2.37
N LYS A 86 -21.22 -8.79 1.06
CA LYS A 86 -20.18 -8.43 0.07
C LYS A 86 -19.88 -6.94 0.01
N ASP A 87 -20.89 -6.11 0.22
CA ASP A 87 -20.85 -4.64 0.20
C ASP A 87 -20.55 -4.01 1.57
N ASP A 88 -20.45 -4.83 2.62
CA ASP A 88 -20.06 -4.33 3.94
C ASP A 88 -18.61 -3.88 3.96
N ARG A 89 -18.36 -2.73 4.62
CA ARG A 89 -17.00 -2.23 4.83
C ARG A 89 -16.23 -3.13 5.79
N VAL A 90 -15.09 -3.62 5.33
CA VAL A 90 -14.20 -4.47 6.13
C VAL A 90 -13.65 -3.72 7.35
N PHE A 91 -13.31 -2.44 7.19
CA PHE A 91 -12.73 -1.61 8.24
C PHE A 91 -13.75 -0.61 8.79
N GLN A 92 -14.64 -1.07 9.66
CA GLN A 92 -15.65 -0.25 10.35
C GLN A 92 -15.02 0.49 11.55
N ILE A 93 -13.97 1.24 11.30
CA ILE A 93 -13.19 1.99 12.27
C ILE A 93 -13.07 3.45 11.85
N THR A 94 -12.90 4.36 12.80
CA THR A 94 -12.74 5.80 12.53
C THR A 94 -11.27 6.18 12.33
N LYS A 95 -11.03 7.26 11.55
CA LYS A 95 -9.69 7.86 11.41
C LYS A 95 -9.07 8.17 12.77
N ASN A 96 -9.86 8.74 13.69
CA ASN A 96 -9.38 9.10 15.02
C ASN A 96 -8.95 7.89 15.86
N ALA A 97 -9.66 6.77 15.72
CA ALA A 97 -9.28 5.53 16.40
C ALA A 97 -7.91 5.02 15.89
N LEU A 98 -7.68 5.01 14.57
CA LEU A 98 -6.38 4.63 13.99
C LEU A 98 -5.26 5.59 14.43
N HIS A 99 -5.50 6.91 14.47
CA HIS A 99 -4.51 7.87 14.95
C HIS A 99 -4.15 7.63 16.43
N ARG A 100 -5.14 7.33 17.27
CA ARG A 100 -4.94 7.01 18.69
C ARG A 100 -4.12 5.73 18.85
N GLU A 101 -4.44 4.70 18.09
CA GLU A 101 -3.72 3.43 18.13
C GLU A 101 -2.28 3.55 17.58
N MET A 102 -2.04 4.36 16.55
CA MET A 102 -0.69 4.69 16.09
C MET A 102 0.12 5.34 17.23
N THR A 103 -0.46 6.30 17.94
CA THR A 103 0.21 6.95 19.08
C THR A 103 0.48 5.95 20.21
N ARG A 104 -0.50 5.13 20.56
CA ARG A 104 -0.37 4.11 21.61
C ARG A 104 0.71 3.09 21.27
N GLY A 105 0.67 2.55 20.04
CA GLY A 105 1.64 1.55 19.57
C GLY A 105 3.06 2.10 19.51
N SER A 106 3.25 3.32 19.00
CA SER A 106 4.56 3.97 18.95
C SER A 106 5.16 4.19 20.34
N ASN A 107 4.34 4.62 21.31
CA ASN A 107 4.77 4.81 22.68
C ASN A 107 5.17 3.49 23.35
N LEU A 108 4.38 2.42 23.14
CA LEU A 108 4.69 1.10 23.69
C LEU A 108 5.96 0.50 23.10
N ALA A 109 6.20 0.71 21.81
CA ALA A 109 7.38 0.23 21.11
C ALA A 109 8.62 1.11 21.34
N GLY A 110 8.48 2.27 21.99
CA GLY A 110 9.59 3.19 22.19
C GLY A 110 10.12 3.82 20.90
N VAL A 111 9.30 3.89 19.85
CA VAL A 111 9.69 4.43 18.54
C VAL A 111 9.02 5.77 18.27
N LYS A 112 9.65 6.57 17.38
CA LYS A 112 9.08 7.84 16.96
C LYS A 112 7.73 7.62 16.28
N ARG A 113 6.69 8.35 16.74
CA ARG A 113 5.38 8.36 16.09
C ARG A 113 5.49 8.95 14.69
N ILE A 114 4.91 8.26 13.72
CA ILE A 114 4.73 8.72 12.33
C ILE A 114 3.24 9.00 12.05
N ARG A 115 2.94 9.71 10.97
CA ARG A 115 1.56 9.87 10.49
C ARG A 115 1.12 8.58 9.81
N ILE A 116 -0.19 8.30 9.79
CA ILE A 116 -0.72 7.13 9.09
C ILE A 116 -0.36 7.16 7.58
N HIS A 117 -0.34 8.35 6.97
CA HIS A 117 0.06 8.51 5.58
C HIS A 117 1.54 8.15 5.33
N ASP A 118 2.38 8.23 6.35
CA ASP A 118 3.80 7.88 6.24
C ASP A 118 4.01 6.37 6.05
N LEU A 119 3.02 5.51 6.38
CA LEU A 119 3.04 4.09 6.04
C LEU A 119 3.10 3.87 4.53
N ARG A 120 2.35 4.68 3.76
CA ARG A 120 2.42 4.66 2.30
C ARG A 120 3.77 5.19 1.80
N HIS A 121 4.34 6.21 2.43
CA HIS A 121 5.70 6.67 2.10
C HIS A 121 6.73 5.57 2.36
N SER A 122 6.60 4.85 3.47
CA SER A 122 7.46 3.70 3.80
C SER A 122 7.32 2.58 2.77
N HIS A 123 6.09 2.28 2.32
CA HIS A 123 5.86 1.31 1.26
C HIS A 123 6.55 1.71 -0.05
N VAL A 124 6.42 2.97 -0.47
CA VAL A 124 7.11 3.50 -1.67
C VAL A 124 8.63 3.36 -1.53
N SER A 125 9.19 3.75 -0.38
CA SER A 125 10.63 3.62 -0.11
C SER A 125 11.10 2.17 -0.15
N LEU A 126 10.32 1.24 0.42
CA LEU A 126 10.61 -0.19 0.37
C LEU A 126 10.66 -0.72 -1.06
N LEU A 127 9.67 -0.36 -1.89
CA LEU A 127 9.62 -0.81 -3.29
C LEU A 127 10.83 -0.28 -4.10
N ILE A 128 11.25 0.95 -3.82
CA ILE A 128 12.43 1.55 -4.45
C ILE A 128 13.70 0.82 -4.00
N ASP A 129 13.84 0.53 -2.71
CA ASP A 129 14.96 -0.22 -2.15
C ASP A 129 15.06 -1.64 -2.72
N MET A 130 13.92 -2.27 -3.01
CA MET A 130 13.82 -3.53 -3.74
C MET A 130 14.19 -3.42 -5.23
N GLY A 131 14.50 -2.24 -5.74
CA GLY A 131 14.93 -2.00 -7.12
C GLY A 131 13.80 -1.87 -8.14
N LEU A 132 12.54 -1.65 -7.71
CA LEU A 132 11.45 -1.45 -8.64
C LEU A 132 11.55 -0.08 -9.32
N SER A 133 11.13 -0.02 -10.59
CA SER A 133 11.14 1.23 -11.36
C SER A 133 10.11 2.25 -10.82
N ALA A 134 10.39 3.54 -11.00
CA ALA A 134 9.48 4.61 -10.62
C ALA A 134 8.08 4.46 -11.24
N VAL A 135 7.99 3.93 -12.47
CA VAL A 135 6.73 3.65 -13.16
C VAL A 135 5.94 2.55 -12.45
N ALA A 136 6.61 1.44 -12.11
CA ALA A 136 5.97 0.33 -11.39
C ALA A 136 5.45 0.76 -10.02
N VAL A 137 6.25 1.53 -9.28
CA VAL A 137 5.87 2.10 -7.99
C VAL A 137 4.67 3.05 -8.15
N ALA A 138 4.71 3.99 -9.10
CA ALA A 138 3.64 4.95 -9.34
C ALA A 138 2.31 4.25 -9.66
N ASN A 139 2.33 3.23 -10.53
CA ASN A 139 1.16 2.45 -10.91
C ASN A 139 0.58 1.70 -9.70
N ARG A 140 1.42 1.03 -8.92
CA ARG A 140 0.98 0.28 -7.74
C ARG A 140 0.27 1.16 -6.72
N VAL A 141 0.86 2.31 -6.41
CA VAL A 141 0.27 3.19 -5.39
C VAL A 141 -0.79 4.14 -5.94
N GLY A 142 -0.96 4.25 -7.26
CA GLY A 142 -1.92 5.15 -7.90
C GLY A 142 -1.51 6.62 -7.76
N HIS A 143 -0.29 6.96 -8.15
CA HIS A 143 0.14 8.35 -8.28
C HIS A 143 -0.41 8.95 -9.58
N GLU A 144 -1.02 10.12 -9.50
CA GLU A 144 -1.58 10.82 -10.67
C GLU A 144 -0.49 11.20 -11.68
N SER A 145 0.68 11.62 -11.16
CA SER A 145 1.88 11.90 -11.94
C SER A 145 3.06 11.09 -11.40
N ILE A 146 3.93 10.67 -12.29
CA ILE A 146 5.19 10.03 -11.94
C ILE A 146 6.10 10.98 -11.13
N ASP A 147 5.93 12.31 -11.29
CA ASP A 147 6.68 13.32 -10.55
C ASP A 147 6.51 13.17 -9.04
N ILE A 148 5.36 12.67 -8.59
CA ILE A 148 5.13 12.36 -7.18
C ILE A 148 6.10 11.26 -6.71
N THR A 149 6.36 10.26 -7.55
CA THR A 149 7.32 9.19 -7.26
C THR A 149 8.76 9.70 -7.35
N TYR A 150 9.06 10.64 -8.24
CA TYR A 150 10.40 11.25 -8.34
C TYR A 150 10.79 12.11 -7.13
N ARG A 151 9.88 12.47 -6.24
CA ARG A 151 10.25 13.04 -4.93
C ARG A 151 11.13 12.12 -4.11
N TYR A 152 11.11 10.84 -4.42
CA TYR A 152 11.95 9.80 -3.84
C TYR A 152 13.18 9.48 -4.69
N ALA A 153 13.52 10.33 -5.68
CA ALA A 153 14.62 10.07 -6.62
C ALA A 153 15.96 9.79 -5.94
N HIS A 154 16.19 10.42 -4.78
CA HIS A 154 17.38 10.21 -3.96
C HIS A 154 17.50 8.80 -3.35
N LEU A 155 16.42 8.03 -3.33
CA LEU A 155 16.39 6.64 -2.86
C LEU A 155 16.65 5.63 -4.00
N PHE A 156 16.54 6.04 -5.27
CA PHE A 156 16.80 5.14 -6.38
C PHE A 156 18.33 4.89 -6.46
N PRO A 157 18.75 3.61 -6.50
CA PRO A 157 20.17 3.30 -6.60
C PRO A 157 20.75 3.82 -7.91
N THR A 158 21.96 4.36 -7.83
CA THR A 158 22.71 4.75 -9.02
C THR A 158 23.19 3.47 -9.73
N GLN A 159 22.56 3.11 -10.82
CA GLN A 159 22.80 1.85 -11.52
C GLN A 159 23.93 1.92 -12.56
N GLU A 160 24.75 2.98 -12.59
CA GLU A 160 25.78 3.20 -13.61
C GLU A 160 26.73 2.00 -13.77
N LYS A 161 27.20 1.43 -12.66
CA LYS A 161 28.10 0.25 -12.72
C LYS A 161 27.38 -1.00 -13.22
N GLU A 162 26.10 -1.19 -12.82
CA GLU A 162 25.28 -2.32 -13.27
C GLU A 162 24.90 -2.18 -14.74
N ILE A 163 24.64 -0.97 -15.21
CA ILE A 163 24.41 -0.67 -16.63
C ILE A 163 25.65 -1.03 -17.44
N ALA A 164 26.83 -0.57 -17.01
CA ALA A 164 28.07 -0.86 -17.68
C ALA A 164 28.37 -2.39 -17.76
N LYS A 165 28.12 -3.13 -16.64
CA LYS A 165 28.24 -4.59 -16.62
C LYS A 165 27.28 -5.27 -17.60
N LYS A 166 26.03 -4.86 -17.65
CA LYS A 166 25.04 -5.41 -18.58
C LYS A 166 25.40 -5.12 -20.03
N LEU A 167 25.88 -3.91 -20.34
CA LEU A 167 26.33 -3.55 -21.67
C LEU A 167 27.55 -4.38 -22.11
N ASN A 168 28.51 -4.66 -21.22
CA ASN A 168 29.62 -5.54 -21.48
C ASN A 168 29.16 -6.97 -21.78
N PHE A 169 28.20 -7.46 -21.02
CA PHE A 169 27.62 -8.80 -21.25
C PHE A 169 26.93 -8.90 -22.61
N GLU A 170 26.10 -7.91 -22.98
CA GLU A 170 25.42 -7.86 -24.29
C GLU A 170 26.42 -7.81 -25.46
N ARG A 171 27.58 -7.19 -25.26
CA ARG A 171 28.65 -7.15 -26.26
C ARG A 171 29.41 -8.47 -26.39
N GLY A 172 29.23 -9.43 -25.50
CA GLY A 172 29.92 -10.72 -25.49
C GLY A 172 31.29 -10.68 -24.82
N GLU A 173 31.60 -9.65 -24.06
CA GLU A 173 32.80 -9.57 -23.24
C GLU A 173 32.53 -10.26 -21.88
N SER A 174 32.97 -11.52 -21.75
CA SER A 174 32.97 -12.22 -20.46
C SER A 174 33.89 -11.49 -19.50
N ASN A 175 33.43 -11.23 -18.28
CA ASN A 175 34.28 -10.74 -17.20
C ASN A 175 35.39 -11.75 -16.95
N HIS A 176 36.62 -11.43 -17.32
CA HIS A 176 37.81 -12.03 -16.75
C HIS A 176 37.96 -11.41 -15.35
N GLU A 177 37.37 -12.03 -14.32
CA GLU A 177 37.78 -11.79 -12.95
C GLU A 177 39.14 -12.41 -12.71
N ASN A 178 40.13 -11.55 -12.49
CA ASN A 178 41.38 -11.89 -11.84
C ASN A 178 41.26 -11.61 -10.35
#